data_fa3a0ac4f3eefe0b8369ccb5d3a2955b
#
_entry.id   fa3a0ac4f3eefe0b8369ccb5d3a2955b
#
_cell.length_a   1.000
_cell.length_b   1.000
_cell.length_c   1.000
_cell.angle_alpha   90.00
_cell.angle_beta   90.00
_cell.angle_gamma   90.00
#
_symmetry.space_group_name_H-M   'P 1'
#
loop_
_entity.id
_entity.type
_entity.pdbx_description
1 polymer ?
#
loop_
_entity_poly.entity_id
_entity_poly.type
_entity_poly.pdbx_seq_one_letter_code
_entity_poly.pdbx_strand_id
1 'polypeptide(L)'
;MAKAPVLTPQAEDFPRWYQDLINKAELADNGPVRGTMVIRPYGYGLWERMQQEMDARIKDQGAQNAYFPLFIPQSYLTREAEHVEGFAPELAVVTHGGGKELEEPVVVRPTSETIINDYFSKWVQSYRDLPLLINQWANVVRWEMRPRVFLRTSEFLWQEGHTAHATYEDARDYAARIHRDVYGDFMTNVLGIDVVLGRKTAKERFAGAINTLTLEGMMGDGKALQMGTSHELGTNFAKAFNTQYLSKEGKQELVWQTSWGVSTRMVGGLIMSHGDDNGLRVPPRLAHVQVVVMAIKGDEAVAKVRELGDRLKAAGIRVHVDDRVDTPFGRRAVDWELKGVPVRIEIGPRDLEAGTAMLARRIPGGKTPVQIDALVDLLPKVLDEDQAQLLRESRERRESRTCDVATIEEAAEAAVAGGWARIPWADLGAEGEAKLAEQAVSVRCLVAEDGSVPDADDAPGTLAIVARSY
;
A
#
# COMPACT_ATOMS: atom_id res chain seq x y z
N MET A 1 -20.69 35.62 0.31
CA MET A 1 -20.38 34.58 1.29
C MET A 1 -19.43 33.59 0.62
N ALA A 2 -18.30 33.28 1.24
CA ALA A 2 -17.42 32.23 0.74
C ALA A 2 -18.20 30.90 0.78
N LYS A 3 -18.11 30.13 -0.30
CA LYS A 3 -18.77 28.81 -0.38
C LYS A 3 -18.13 27.91 0.69
N ALA A 4 -18.94 27.25 1.50
CA ALA A 4 -18.41 26.29 2.50
C ALA A 4 -17.50 25.24 1.81
N PRO A 5 -16.38 24.88 2.40
CA PRO A 5 -15.49 23.87 1.84
C PRO A 5 -16.23 22.54 1.70
N VAL A 6 -15.91 21.78 0.64
CA VAL A 6 -16.52 20.46 0.38
C VAL A 6 -16.02 19.41 1.36
N LEU A 7 -14.76 19.55 1.78
CA LEU A 7 -14.09 18.70 2.76
C LEU A 7 -13.77 19.51 4.02
N THR A 8 -13.70 18.87 5.17
CA THR A 8 -13.09 19.44 6.36
C THR A 8 -11.63 19.78 6.04
N PRO A 9 -11.11 20.98 6.37
CA PRO A 9 -9.70 21.29 6.09
C PRO A 9 -8.74 20.36 6.84
N GLN A 10 -7.67 19.93 6.20
CA GLN A 10 -6.66 19.03 6.82
C GLN A 10 -6.07 19.61 8.10
N ALA A 11 -5.79 20.91 8.11
CA ALA A 11 -5.21 21.60 9.26
C ALA A 11 -6.16 21.70 10.46
N GLU A 12 -7.49 21.58 10.24
CA GLU A 12 -8.50 21.61 11.30
C GLU A 12 -8.71 20.24 11.92
N ASP A 13 -8.93 19.20 11.08
CA ASP A 13 -9.14 17.82 11.53
C ASP A 13 -8.74 16.84 10.42
N PHE A 14 -7.49 16.37 10.44
CA PHE A 14 -6.96 15.44 9.44
C PHE A 14 -7.69 14.07 9.41
N PRO A 15 -8.05 13.44 10.55
CA PRO A 15 -8.88 12.24 10.57
C PRO A 15 -10.27 12.45 9.95
N ARG A 16 -10.91 13.59 10.20
CA ARG A 16 -12.21 13.94 9.64
C ARG A 16 -12.12 14.19 8.14
N TRP A 17 -11.11 14.98 7.72
CA TRP A 17 -10.81 15.18 6.30
C TRP A 17 -10.65 13.85 5.55
N TYR A 18 -9.92 12.89 6.11
CA TYR A 18 -9.71 11.58 5.50
C TYR A 18 -11.04 10.84 5.26
N GLN A 19 -11.94 10.84 6.24
CA GLN A 19 -13.26 10.22 6.09
C GLN A 19 -14.16 10.94 5.10
N ASP A 20 -14.18 12.28 5.14
CA ASP A 20 -14.94 13.11 4.21
C ASP A 20 -14.48 12.85 2.77
N LEU A 21 -13.18 12.76 2.55
CA LEU A 21 -12.62 12.50 1.22
C LEU A 21 -13.02 11.12 0.69
N ILE A 22 -12.90 10.07 1.48
CA ILE A 22 -13.32 8.72 1.09
C ILE A 22 -14.79 8.72 0.64
N ASN A 23 -15.66 9.35 1.40
CA ASN A 23 -17.09 9.42 1.09
C ASN A 23 -17.38 10.29 -0.14
N LYS A 24 -16.80 11.49 -0.21
CA LYS A 24 -17.07 12.47 -1.29
C LYS A 24 -16.47 12.06 -2.62
N ALA A 25 -15.29 11.43 -2.62
CA ALA A 25 -14.67 10.87 -3.81
C ALA A 25 -15.24 9.50 -4.21
N GLU A 26 -16.22 8.99 -3.47
CA GLU A 26 -16.91 7.72 -3.72
C GLU A 26 -15.94 6.52 -3.76
N LEU A 27 -15.01 6.45 -2.80
CA LEU A 27 -13.99 5.38 -2.76
C LEU A 27 -14.48 4.13 -2.03
N ALA A 28 -15.11 4.31 -0.86
CA ALA A 28 -15.61 3.21 -0.04
C ALA A 28 -16.70 3.69 0.93
N ASP A 29 -17.48 2.73 1.39
CA ASP A 29 -18.47 2.87 2.46
C ASP A 29 -18.17 1.87 3.59
N ASN A 30 -18.68 2.13 4.79
CA ASN A 30 -18.65 1.14 5.86
C ASN A 30 -19.55 -0.05 5.51
N GLY A 31 -19.06 -1.26 5.76
CA GLY A 31 -19.84 -2.47 5.59
C GLY A 31 -20.86 -2.68 6.73
N PRO A 32 -21.80 -3.64 6.56
CA PRO A 32 -22.83 -3.91 7.56
C PRO A 32 -22.31 -4.56 8.85
N VAL A 33 -21.17 -5.25 8.77
CA VAL A 33 -20.47 -5.79 9.94
C VAL A 33 -19.39 -4.78 10.35
N ARG A 34 -19.31 -4.47 11.62
CA ARG A 34 -18.33 -3.50 12.14
C ARG A 34 -16.91 -3.90 11.72
N GLY A 35 -16.19 -2.94 11.16
CA GLY A 35 -14.82 -3.14 10.70
C GLY A 35 -14.71 -3.66 9.26
N THR A 36 -15.80 -3.98 8.60
CA THR A 36 -15.81 -4.29 7.16
C THR A 36 -16.02 -3.03 6.32
N MET A 37 -15.63 -3.07 5.05
CA MET A 37 -15.84 -1.97 4.09
C MET A 37 -16.37 -2.49 2.76
N VAL A 38 -17.17 -1.65 2.12
CA VAL A 38 -17.55 -1.82 0.72
C VAL A 38 -16.66 -0.89 -0.11
N ILE A 39 -15.78 -1.45 -0.92
CA ILE A 39 -14.96 -0.64 -1.84
C ILE A 39 -15.81 -0.34 -3.07
N ARG A 40 -16.07 0.95 -3.32
CA ARG A 40 -16.89 1.40 -4.45
C ARG A 40 -16.10 1.29 -5.77
N PRO A 41 -16.76 1.30 -6.93
CA PRO A 41 -16.10 1.08 -8.22
C PRO A 41 -14.87 1.96 -8.47
N TYR A 42 -14.93 3.26 -8.11
CA TYR A 42 -13.80 4.15 -8.30
C TYR A 42 -12.60 3.79 -7.39
N GLY A 43 -12.88 3.51 -6.13
CA GLY A 43 -11.85 3.04 -5.18
C GLY A 43 -11.28 1.68 -5.58
N TYR A 44 -12.13 0.78 -6.09
CA TYR A 44 -11.70 -0.54 -6.56
C TYR A 44 -10.82 -0.43 -7.80
N GLY A 45 -11.12 0.49 -8.72
CA GLY A 45 -10.27 0.76 -9.88
C GLY A 45 -8.85 1.21 -9.50
N LEU A 46 -8.67 1.94 -8.39
CA LEU A 46 -7.33 2.23 -7.85
C LEU A 46 -6.63 0.95 -7.36
N TRP A 47 -7.36 0.08 -6.64
CA TRP A 47 -6.82 -1.20 -6.18
C TRP A 47 -6.44 -2.12 -7.34
N GLU A 48 -7.27 -2.23 -8.37
CA GLU A 48 -6.97 -3.03 -9.58
C GLU A 48 -5.68 -2.55 -10.26
N ARG A 49 -5.45 -1.23 -10.33
CA ARG A 49 -4.20 -0.69 -10.86
C ARG A 49 -3.00 -1.01 -9.95
N MET A 50 -3.16 -0.91 -8.63
CA MET A 50 -2.12 -1.33 -7.68
C MET A 50 -1.79 -2.81 -7.86
N GLN A 51 -2.82 -3.65 -7.97
CA GLN A 51 -2.68 -5.08 -8.19
C GLN A 51 -1.93 -5.39 -9.49
N GLN A 52 -2.31 -4.76 -10.61
CA GLN A 52 -1.66 -4.98 -11.91
C GLN A 52 -0.17 -4.62 -11.88
N GLU A 53 0.17 -3.45 -11.34
CA GLU A 53 1.55 -2.97 -11.24
C GLU A 53 2.41 -3.84 -10.31
N MET A 54 1.82 -4.27 -9.19
CA MET A 54 2.51 -5.11 -8.22
C MET A 54 2.66 -6.55 -8.74
N ASP A 55 1.62 -7.13 -9.32
CA ASP A 55 1.63 -8.49 -9.86
C ASP A 55 2.68 -8.68 -10.97
N ALA A 56 2.83 -7.68 -11.85
CA ALA A 56 3.88 -7.69 -12.86
C ALA A 56 5.28 -7.77 -12.24
N ARG A 57 5.56 -6.92 -11.23
CA ARG A 57 6.85 -6.91 -10.52
C ARG A 57 7.12 -8.22 -9.77
N ILE A 58 6.10 -8.79 -9.15
CA ILE A 58 6.20 -10.07 -8.43
C ILE A 58 6.53 -11.20 -9.40
N LYS A 59 5.87 -11.25 -10.55
CA LYS A 59 6.12 -12.24 -11.61
C LYS A 59 7.51 -12.10 -12.22
N ASP A 60 8.02 -10.86 -12.35
CA ASP A 60 9.39 -10.61 -12.80
C ASP A 60 10.44 -11.18 -11.82
N GLN A 61 10.08 -11.37 -10.54
CA GLN A 61 10.91 -12.08 -9.56
C GLN A 61 10.69 -13.61 -9.58
N GLY A 62 9.93 -14.13 -10.53
CA GLY A 62 9.72 -15.57 -10.74
C GLY A 62 8.58 -16.19 -9.92
N ALA A 63 7.87 -15.43 -9.08
CA ALA A 63 6.75 -15.96 -8.33
C ALA A 63 5.51 -16.18 -9.21
N GLN A 64 4.78 -17.25 -8.93
CA GLN A 64 3.56 -17.62 -9.63
C GLN A 64 2.34 -17.48 -8.72
N ASN A 65 1.21 -17.03 -9.28
CA ASN A 65 -0.03 -16.92 -8.52
C ASN A 65 -0.63 -18.29 -8.25
N ALA A 66 -1.02 -18.49 -6.99
CA ALA A 66 -1.75 -19.66 -6.51
C ALA A 66 -2.97 -19.21 -5.69
N TYR A 67 -3.83 -20.13 -5.30
CA TYR A 67 -4.96 -19.87 -4.43
C TYR A 67 -5.10 -20.96 -3.37
N PHE A 68 -5.25 -20.54 -2.12
CA PHE A 68 -5.48 -21.41 -0.96
C PHE A 68 -6.85 -21.13 -0.33
N PRO A 69 -7.49 -22.14 0.28
CA PRO A 69 -8.81 -21.99 0.86
C PRO A 69 -8.91 -20.88 1.92
N LEU A 70 -10.08 -20.25 1.98
CA LEU A 70 -10.43 -19.25 2.99
C LEU A 70 -10.44 -19.82 4.41
N PHE A 71 -10.94 -21.05 4.59
CA PHE A 71 -11.07 -21.71 5.87
C PHE A 71 -9.84 -22.57 6.17
N ILE A 72 -9.30 -22.38 7.37
CA ILE A 72 -8.16 -23.13 7.88
C ILE A 72 -8.62 -23.91 9.10
N PRO A 73 -8.34 -25.24 9.22
CA PRO A 73 -8.61 -25.98 10.44
C PRO A 73 -7.94 -25.31 11.65
N GLN A 74 -8.67 -25.14 12.74
CA GLN A 74 -8.14 -24.46 13.94
C GLN A 74 -6.87 -25.13 14.46
N SER A 75 -6.76 -26.45 14.32
CA SER A 75 -5.58 -27.23 14.70
C SER A 75 -4.31 -26.84 13.96
N TYR A 76 -4.40 -26.26 12.74
CA TYR A 76 -3.21 -25.82 12.00
C TYR A 76 -2.54 -24.61 12.65
N LEU A 77 -3.34 -23.73 13.24
CA LEU A 77 -2.83 -22.52 13.91
C LEU A 77 -2.07 -22.86 15.20
N THR A 78 -2.34 -24.00 15.82
CA THR A 78 -1.68 -24.44 17.08
C THR A 78 -0.32 -25.12 16.85
N ARG A 79 0.08 -25.38 15.59
CA ARG A 79 1.34 -26.07 15.27
C ARG A 79 2.57 -25.18 15.43
N GLU A 80 2.44 -23.87 15.25
CA GLU A 80 3.51 -22.90 15.43
C GLU A 80 3.11 -21.92 16.56
N ALA A 81 3.73 -22.05 17.74
CA ALA A 81 3.29 -21.40 18.98
C ALA A 81 3.39 -19.87 18.93
N GLU A 82 4.48 -19.31 18.39
CA GLU A 82 4.66 -17.85 18.31
C GLU A 82 3.65 -17.21 17.35
N HIS A 83 3.34 -17.90 16.26
CA HIS A 83 2.33 -17.45 15.29
C HIS A 83 0.94 -17.41 15.91
N VAL A 84 0.61 -18.43 16.71
CA VAL A 84 -0.66 -18.50 17.44
C VAL A 84 -0.81 -17.33 18.42
N GLU A 85 0.22 -17.07 19.23
CA GLU A 85 0.19 -15.99 20.20
C GLU A 85 -0.02 -14.63 19.54
N GLY A 86 0.60 -14.40 18.36
CA GLY A 86 0.47 -13.17 17.60
C GLY A 86 -0.94 -12.92 17.04
N PHE A 87 -1.66 -13.97 16.63
CA PHE A 87 -2.96 -13.85 15.95
C PHE A 87 -4.17 -14.26 16.78
N ALA A 88 -4.00 -14.98 17.90
CA ALA A 88 -5.12 -15.49 18.68
C ALA A 88 -6.22 -14.47 19.05
N PRO A 89 -5.89 -13.21 19.40
CA PRO A 89 -6.91 -12.22 19.73
C PRO A 89 -7.75 -11.74 18.54
N GLU A 90 -7.28 -11.95 17.31
CA GLU A 90 -7.86 -11.40 16.07
C GLU A 90 -8.58 -12.45 15.21
N LEU A 91 -8.74 -13.69 15.71
CA LEU A 91 -9.32 -14.78 14.93
C LEU A 91 -10.84 -14.67 14.81
N ALA A 92 -11.35 -14.88 13.61
CA ALA A 92 -12.76 -15.17 13.35
C ALA A 92 -12.95 -16.67 13.22
N VAL A 93 -13.62 -17.29 14.20
CA VAL A 93 -13.81 -18.75 14.29
C VAL A 93 -15.20 -19.13 13.83
N VAL A 94 -15.31 -20.11 12.94
CA VAL A 94 -16.57 -20.68 12.47
C VAL A 94 -16.78 -22.03 13.12
N THR A 95 -17.86 -22.16 13.87
CA THR A 95 -18.23 -23.37 14.63
C THR A 95 -19.35 -24.18 13.98
N HIS A 96 -20.10 -23.58 13.07
CA HIS A 96 -21.27 -24.20 12.41
C HIS A 96 -21.15 -24.08 10.87
N GLY A 97 -21.52 -25.13 10.16
CA GLY A 97 -21.61 -25.19 8.71
C GLY A 97 -22.73 -26.12 8.27
N GLY A 98 -23.46 -25.74 7.20
CA GLY A 98 -24.59 -26.57 6.71
C GLY A 98 -25.70 -26.81 7.73
N GLY A 99 -25.90 -25.90 8.69
CA GLY A 99 -26.91 -26.01 9.74
C GLY A 99 -26.53 -26.93 10.91
N LYS A 100 -25.27 -27.40 10.98
CA LYS A 100 -24.77 -28.28 12.04
C LYS A 100 -23.49 -27.72 12.64
N GLU A 101 -23.21 -28.11 13.87
CA GLU A 101 -21.89 -27.88 14.51
C GLU A 101 -20.82 -28.67 13.76
N LEU A 102 -19.67 -28.05 13.55
CA LEU A 102 -18.51 -28.70 12.92
C LEU A 102 -17.80 -29.58 13.95
N GLU A 103 -17.30 -30.75 13.53
CA GLU A 103 -16.47 -31.63 14.36
C GLU A 103 -15.20 -30.93 14.84
N GLU A 104 -14.60 -30.12 13.97
CA GLU A 104 -13.50 -29.22 14.29
C GLU A 104 -13.87 -27.81 13.82
N PRO A 105 -13.73 -26.77 14.69
CA PRO A 105 -13.89 -25.39 14.26
C PRO A 105 -12.88 -25.03 13.16
N VAL A 106 -13.29 -24.15 12.25
CA VAL A 106 -12.40 -23.59 11.25
C VAL A 106 -12.24 -22.10 11.48
N VAL A 107 -11.09 -21.57 11.08
CA VAL A 107 -10.76 -20.16 11.19
C VAL A 107 -10.82 -19.52 9.81
N VAL A 108 -11.42 -18.34 9.71
CA VAL A 108 -11.26 -17.51 8.53
C VAL A 108 -9.82 -17.01 8.53
N ARG A 109 -9.05 -17.29 7.50
CA ARG A 109 -7.60 -17.03 7.44
C ARG A 109 -7.23 -15.62 7.86
N PRO A 110 -6.39 -15.41 8.89
CA PRO A 110 -5.81 -14.11 9.24
C PRO A 110 -4.55 -13.82 8.42
N THR A 111 -3.92 -14.88 7.95
CA THR A 111 -2.75 -15.00 7.06
C THR A 111 -2.65 -16.47 6.66
N SER A 112 -1.81 -16.82 5.70
CA SER A 112 -1.84 -18.16 5.10
C SER A 112 -0.58 -19.00 5.33
N GLU A 113 0.36 -18.59 6.18
CA GLU A 113 1.61 -19.34 6.44
C GLU A 113 1.34 -20.80 6.81
N THR A 114 0.36 -21.06 7.68
CA THR A 114 0.09 -22.41 8.20
C THR A 114 -0.44 -23.33 7.13
N ILE A 115 -1.47 -22.92 6.37
CA ILE A 115 -2.05 -23.73 5.30
C ILE A 115 -1.06 -23.90 4.15
N ILE A 116 -0.32 -22.87 3.81
CA ILE A 116 0.69 -22.94 2.73
C ILE A 116 1.81 -23.89 3.10
N ASN A 117 2.29 -23.85 4.35
CA ASN A 117 3.33 -24.77 4.80
C ASN A 117 2.87 -26.22 4.85
N ASP A 118 1.61 -26.50 5.17
CA ASP A 118 1.06 -27.86 5.09
C ASP A 118 1.13 -28.39 3.64
N TYR A 119 0.91 -27.53 2.64
CA TYR A 119 1.04 -27.92 1.23
C TYR A 119 2.49 -27.90 0.75
N PHE A 120 3.32 -26.99 1.21
CA PHE A 120 4.76 -27.01 0.88
C PHE A 120 5.43 -28.32 1.32
N SER A 121 5.06 -28.86 2.48
CA SER A 121 5.55 -30.16 2.95
C SER A 121 5.22 -31.34 2.00
N LYS A 122 4.16 -31.18 1.19
CA LYS A 122 3.73 -32.19 0.21
C LYS A 122 4.35 -31.96 -1.18
N TRP A 123 4.57 -30.68 -1.56
CA TRP A 123 5.04 -30.31 -2.89
C TRP A 123 6.56 -30.33 -3.00
N VAL A 124 7.28 -29.98 -1.93
CA VAL A 124 8.74 -29.97 -1.89
C VAL A 124 9.24 -31.33 -1.42
N GLN A 125 9.89 -32.08 -2.31
CA GLN A 125 10.43 -33.41 -2.04
C GLN A 125 11.95 -33.48 -2.27
N SER A 126 12.45 -32.70 -3.20
CA SER A 126 13.87 -32.70 -3.57
C SER A 126 14.39 -31.30 -3.87
N TYR A 127 15.71 -31.15 -3.94
CA TYR A 127 16.35 -29.91 -4.32
C TYR A 127 15.92 -29.36 -5.69
N ARG A 128 15.30 -30.20 -6.54
CA ARG A 128 14.80 -29.79 -7.86
C ARG A 128 13.49 -29.00 -7.78
N ASP A 129 12.78 -29.11 -6.67
CA ASP A 129 11.52 -28.40 -6.42
C ASP A 129 11.75 -26.99 -5.85
N LEU A 130 13.02 -26.63 -5.61
CA LEU A 130 13.45 -25.37 -5.02
C LEU A 130 14.19 -24.46 -6.02
N PRO A 131 14.04 -23.13 -5.94
CA PRO A 131 13.13 -22.45 -5.03
C PRO A 131 11.66 -22.61 -5.47
N LEU A 132 10.76 -22.76 -4.51
CA LEU A 132 9.32 -22.70 -4.73
C LEU A 132 8.84 -21.28 -4.38
N LEU A 133 8.30 -20.57 -5.37
CA LEU A 133 7.97 -19.14 -5.27
C LEU A 133 6.50 -18.96 -5.65
N ILE A 134 5.66 -18.64 -4.68
CA ILE A 134 4.24 -18.42 -4.94
C ILE A 134 3.75 -17.10 -4.38
N ASN A 135 2.68 -16.61 -4.97
CA ASN A 135 1.94 -15.42 -4.57
C ASN A 135 0.44 -15.72 -4.55
N GLN A 136 -0.30 -15.08 -3.67
CA GLN A 136 -1.75 -15.17 -3.61
C GLN A 136 -2.36 -13.78 -3.50
N TRP A 137 -3.33 -13.48 -4.37
CA TRP A 137 -4.24 -12.35 -4.23
C TRP A 137 -5.52 -12.84 -3.55
N ALA A 138 -5.82 -12.30 -2.37
CA ALA A 138 -6.89 -12.82 -1.54
C ALA A 138 -7.41 -11.77 -0.55
N ASN A 139 -8.42 -12.14 0.22
CA ASN A 139 -8.83 -11.44 1.43
C ASN A 139 -8.30 -12.20 2.67
N VAL A 140 -8.19 -11.49 3.77
CA VAL A 140 -7.94 -12.04 5.11
C VAL A 140 -8.82 -11.33 6.13
N VAL A 141 -9.03 -11.98 7.27
CA VAL A 141 -9.84 -11.44 8.37
C VAL A 141 -9.01 -11.40 9.64
N ARG A 142 -8.85 -10.18 10.18
CA ARG A 142 -8.25 -9.90 11.48
C ARG A 142 -9.23 -9.04 12.27
N TRP A 143 -9.78 -9.53 13.37
CA TRP A 143 -10.86 -8.85 14.08
C TRP A 143 -10.37 -7.56 14.71
N GLU A 144 -10.75 -6.43 14.11
CA GLU A 144 -10.25 -5.11 14.47
C GLU A 144 -11.23 -4.37 15.39
N MET A 145 -10.73 -3.90 16.53
CA MET A 145 -11.55 -3.17 17.51
C MET A 145 -11.71 -1.68 17.20
N ARG A 146 -10.75 -1.10 16.47
CA ARG A 146 -10.73 0.35 16.11
C ARG A 146 -10.58 0.53 14.60
N PRO A 147 -11.61 0.15 13.82
CA PRO A 147 -11.49 0.12 12.37
C PRO A 147 -11.37 1.54 11.78
N ARG A 148 -10.60 1.63 10.71
CA ARG A 148 -10.50 2.79 9.82
C ARG A 148 -10.44 2.30 8.38
N VAL A 149 -11.36 2.78 7.56
CA VAL A 149 -11.47 2.39 6.14
C VAL A 149 -10.11 2.45 5.44
N PHE A 150 -9.74 1.43 4.70
CA PHE A 150 -8.46 1.14 4.05
C PHE A 150 -7.27 0.92 4.99
N LEU A 151 -7.16 1.62 6.11
CA LEU A 151 -5.98 1.58 6.97
C LEU A 151 -5.97 0.38 7.92
N ARG A 152 -7.14 0.10 8.51
CA ARG A 152 -7.29 -0.92 9.54
C ARG A 152 -8.73 -1.40 9.54
N THR A 153 -9.00 -2.49 8.85
CA THR A 153 -10.33 -3.10 8.71
C THR A 153 -10.28 -4.56 9.12
N SER A 154 -11.42 -5.10 9.58
CA SER A 154 -11.51 -6.51 9.98
C SER A 154 -11.33 -7.45 8.80
N GLU A 155 -11.83 -7.08 7.63
CA GLU A 155 -11.55 -7.76 6.37
C GLU A 155 -10.86 -6.77 5.42
N PHE A 156 -9.85 -7.25 4.71
CA PHE A 156 -9.15 -6.47 3.69
C PHE A 156 -8.61 -7.35 2.56
N LEU A 157 -8.45 -6.75 1.40
CA LEU A 157 -7.78 -7.37 0.26
C LEU A 157 -6.28 -7.14 0.37
N TRP A 158 -5.52 -8.13 -0.04
CA TRP A 158 -4.07 -8.07 -0.02
C TRP A 158 -3.42 -8.99 -1.05
N GLN A 159 -2.13 -8.89 -1.14
CA GLN A 159 -1.23 -9.83 -1.73
C GLN A 159 -0.38 -10.42 -0.62
N GLU A 160 -0.19 -11.72 -0.64
CA GLU A 160 0.75 -12.43 0.20
C GLU A 160 1.60 -13.37 -0.65
N GLY A 161 2.91 -13.25 -0.51
CA GLY A 161 3.86 -14.15 -1.14
C GLY A 161 4.50 -15.09 -0.13
N HIS A 162 4.78 -16.31 -0.56
CA HIS A 162 5.39 -17.34 0.27
C HIS A 162 6.39 -18.12 -0.55
N THR A 163 7.58 -18.36 0.02
CA THR A 163 8.64 -19.04 -0.71
C THR A 163 9.33 -20.11 0.13
N ALA A 164 9.93 -21.08 -0.55
CA ALA A 164 10.82 -22.07 0.06
C ALA A 164 12.12 -22.15 -0.74
N HIS A 165 13.24 -22.17 -0.06
CA HIS A 165 14.57 -22.12 -0.60
C HIS A 165 15.47 -23.21 0.02
N ALA A 166 16.52 -23.60 -0.69
CA ALA A 166 17.49 -24.57 -0.22
C ALA A 166 18.46 -23.99 0.84
N THR A 167 18.76 -22.69 0.77
CA THR A 167 19.75 -22.04 1.65
C THR A 167 19.18 -20.77 2.29
N TYR A 168 19.77 -20.41 3.43
CA TYR A 168 19.43 -19.15 4.11
C TYR A 168 19.75 -17.94 3.23
N GLU A 169 20.90 -17.95 2.58
CA GLU A 169 21.35 -16.84 1.74
C GLU A 169 20.38 -16.59 0.59
N ASP A 170 19.90 -17.63 -0.09
CA ASP A 170 18.94 -17.50 -1.19
C ASP A 170 17.59 -16.93 -0.68
N ALA A 171 17.10 -17.43 0.47
CA ALA A 171 15.88 -16.92 1.10
C ALA A 171 16.02 -15.44 1.52
N ARG A 172 17.12 -15.08 2.21
CA ARG A 172 17.41 -13.73 2.64
C ARG A 172 17.49 -12.76 1.45
N ASP A 173 18.24 -13.14 0.42
CA ASP A 173 18.44 -12.30 -0.75
C ASP A 173 17.12 -12.13 -1.54
N TYR A 174 16.27 -13.16 -1.56
CA TYR A 174 14.94 -13.07 -2.16
C TYR A 174 14.02 -12.13 -1.38
N ALA A 175 13.98 -12.24 -0.04
CA ALA A 175 13.23 -11.33 0.81
C ALA A 175 13.66 -9.87 0.62
N ALA A 176 14.98 -9.62 0.51
CA ALA A 176 15.55 -8.30 0.26
C ALA A 176 15.17 -7.75 -1.13
N ARG A 177 15.18 -8.60 -2.18
CA ARG A 177 14.73 -8.20 -3.53
C ARG A 177 13.25 -7.82 -3.55
N ILE A 178 12.37 -8.61 -2.93
CA ILE A 178 10.95 -8.26 -2.81
C ILE A 178 10.78 -6.92 -2.10
N HIS A 179 11.47 -6.72 -0.99
CA HIS A 179 11.42 -5.49 -0.22
C HIS A 179 11.86 -4.26 -1.01
N ARG A 180 13.02 -4.34 -1.67
CA ARG A 180 13.64 -3.20 -2.38
C ARG A 180 13.10 -3.04 -3.80
N ASP A 181 13.16 -4.11 -4.61
CA ASP A 181 12.98 -4.04 -6.06
C ASP A 181 11.51 -4.19 -6.47
N VAL A 182 10.67 -4.79 -5.63
CA VAL A 182 9.22 -4.90 -5.86
C VAL A 182 8.49 -3.82 -5.10
N TYR A 183 8.53 -3.84 -3.77
CA TYR A 183 7.75 -2.92 -2.94
C TYR A 183 8.32 -1.51 -2.95
N GLY A 184 9.63 -1.36 -2.75
CA GLY A 184 10.32 -0.06 -2.79
C GLY A 184 10.14 0.63 -4.12
N ASP A 185 10.34 -0.08 -5.23
CA ASP A 185 10.13 0.43 -6.59
C ASP A 185 8.66 0.86 -6.82
N PHE A 186 7.72 0.02 -6.41
CA PHE A 186 6.29 0.32 -6.54
C PHE A 186 5.90 1.58 -5.75
N MET A 187 6.29 1.68 -4.47
CA MET A 187 5.96 2.82 -3.62
C MET A 187 6.53 4.11 -4.20
N THR A 188 7.77 4.07 -4.67
CA THR A 188 8.47 5.24 -5.21
C THR A 188 7.97 5.61 -6.60
N ASN A 189 7.97 4.66 -7.53
CA ASN A 189 7.79 4.96 -8.95
C ASN A 189 6.32 4.92 -9.40
N VAL A 190 5.43 4.22 -8.69
CA VAL A 190 4.01 4.13 -9.03
C VAL A 190 3.15 4.94 -8.07
N LEU A 191 3.30 4.75 -6.76
CA LEU A 191 2.57 5.53 -5.76
C LEU A 191 3.12 6.96 -5.59
N GLY A 192 4.36 7.22 -5.99
CA GLY A 192 5.00 8.52 -5.79
C GLY A 192 5.22 8.86 -4.30
N ILE A 193 5.40 7.85 -3.47
CA ILE A 193 5.63 7.99 -2.03
C ILE A 193 7.09 7.63 -1.72
N ASP A 194 7.80 8.58 -1.12
CA ASP A 194 9.16 8.38 -0.64
C ASP A 194 9.12 7.60 0.68
N VAL A 195 9.58 6.36 0.66
CA VAL A 195 9.54 5.44 1.80
C VAL A 195 10.93 5.19 2.36
N VAL A 196 11.01 4.97 3.68
CA VAL A 196 12.20 4.47 4.34
C VAL A 196 12.17 2.94 4.31
N LEU A 197 13.21 2.37 3.77
CA LEU A 197 13.48 0.93 3.75
C LEU A 197 14.28 0.58 5.01
N GLY A 198 13.74 -0.28 5.87
CA GLY A 198 14.40 -0.62 7.12
C GLY A 198 14.05 -2.03 7.60
N ARG A 199 14.61 -2.41 8.75
CA ARG A 199 14.25 -3.64 9.45
C ARG A 199 13.52 -3.33 10.74
N LYS A 200 12.61 -4.21 11.15
CA LYS A 200 11.90 -4.10 12.43
C LYS A 200 12.81 -4.53 13.59
N THR A 201 12.64 -3.88 14.73
CA THR A 201 13.21 -4.34 16.00
C THR A 201 12.67 -5.73 16.37
N ALA A 202 13.33 -6.42 17.29
CA ALA A 202 12.90 -7.73 17.77
C ALA A 202 11.45 -7.71 18.29
N LYS A 203 11.02 -6.60 18.91
CA LYS A 203 9.66 -6.40 19.45
C LYS A 203 8.60 -6.28 18.35
N GLU A 204 8.93 -5.67 17.23
CA GLU A 204 7.99 -5.33 16.15
C GLU A 204 8.05 -6.34 14.98
N ARG A 205 8.81 -7.42 15.11
CA ARG A 205 8.91 -8.48 14.08
C ARG A 205 7.60 -9.22 13.92
N PHE A 206 7.38 -9.71 12.72
CA PHE A 206 6.28 -10.63 12.45
C PHE A 206 6.44 -11.92 13.27
N ALA A 207 5.34 -12.39 13.86
CA ALA A 207 5.33 -13.60 14.70
C ALA A 207 5.79 -14.84 13.92
N GLY A 208 6.84 -15.49 14.38
CA GLY A 208 7.49 -16.62 13.71
C GLY A 208 8.62 -16.24 12.73
N ALA A 209 8.89 -14.96 12.50
CA ALA A 209 10.00 -14.51 11.65
C ALA A 209 11.31 -14.30 12.45
N ILE A 210 12.44 -14.62 11.84
CA ILE A 210 13.77 -14.30 12.37
C ILE A 210 14.19 -12.86 12.05
N ASN A 211 13.63 -12.28 10.97
CA ASN A 211 13.81 -10.90 10.57
C ASN A 211 12.57 -10.39 9.82
N THR A 212 12.29 -9.08 9.91
CA THR A 212 11.22 -8.42 9.18
C THR A 212 11.75 -7.14 8.56
N LEU A 213 11.70 -7.05 7.24
CA LEU A 213 11.97 -5.84 6.46
C LEU A 213 10.66 -5.07 6.29
N THR A 214 10.72 -3.74 6.36
CA THR A 214 9.55 -2.87 6.31
C THR A 214 9.76 -1.66 5.41
N LEU A 215 8.66 -1.11 4.91
CA LEU A 215 8.63 0.17 4.20
C LEU A 215 7.75 1.12 4.99
N GLU A 216 8.34 2.23 5.44
CA GLU A 216 7.65 3.24 6.23
C GLU A 216 7.48 4.53 5.44
N GLY A 217 6.23 4.97 5.25
CA GLY A 217 5.90 6.22 4.56
C GLY A 217 5.47 7.31 5.55
N MET A 218 5.90 8.57 5.32
CA MET A 218 5.41 9.71 6.07
C MET A 218 4.12 10.24 5.44
N MET A 219 3.05 10.29 6.23
CA MET A 219 1.76 10.83 5.80
C MET A 219 1.70 12.35 5.91
N GLY A 220 0.64 12.97 5.40
CA GLY A 220 0.48 14.42 5.39
C GLY A 220 0.54 15.09 6.76
N ASP A 221 0.05 14.41 7.81
CA ASP A 221 0.12 14.86 9.20
C ASP A 221 1.44 14.52 9.92
N GLY A 222 2.39 13.93 9.22
CA GLY A 222 3.71 13.55 9.76
C GLY A 222 3.78 12.19 10.43
N LYS A 223 2.66 11.48 10.61
CA LYS A 223 2.68 10.13 11.16
C LYS A 223 3.23 9.14 10.15
N ALA A 224 3.80 8.05 10.68
CA ALA A 224 4.28 6.94 9.88
C ALA A 224 3.16 5.96 9.55
N LEU A 225 3.21 5.42 8.33
CA LEU A 225 2.39 4.30 7.90
C LEU A 225 3.29 3.19 7.37
N GLN A 226 3.15 1.99 7.92
CA GLN A 226 3.77 0.79 7.37
C GLN A 226 3.08 0.44 6.05
N MET A 227 3.81 0.51 4.95
CA MET A 227 3.28 0.34 3.60
C MET A 227 3.38 -1.10 3.09
N GLY A 228 4.30 -1.89 3.63
CA GLY A 228 4.50 -3.29 3.28
C GLY A 228 5.62 -3.92 4.09
N THR A 229 5.66 -5.24 4.11
CA THR A 229 6.68 -6.02 4.84
C THR A 229 7.15 -7.23 4.05
N SER A 230 8.40 -7.61 4.28
CA SER A 230 9.01 -8.85 3.78
C SER A 230 9.72 -9.54 4.94
N HIS A 231 9.36 -10.80 5.19
CA HIS A 231 9.77 -11.55 6.37
C HIS A 231 10.73 -12.69 5.98
N GLU A 232 11.81 -12.80 6.70
CA GLU A 232 12.66 -13.99 6.73
C GLU A 232 12.12 -14.90 7.83
N LEU A 233 11.50 -16.01 7.46
CA LEU A 233 10.90 -16.96 8.41
C LEU A 233 11.93 -17.97 8.96
N GLY A 234 13.13 -18.00 8.38
CA GLY A 234 14.12 -19.00 8.71
C GLY A 234 13.60 -20.40 8.40
N THR A 235 13.74 -21.30 9.36
CA THR A 235 13.21 -22.69 9.29
C THR A 235 12.05 -22.94 10.28
N ASN A 236 11.49 -21.91 10.90
CA ASN A 236 10.51 -22.05 11.99
C ASN A 236 9.24 -22.79 11.52
N PHE A 237 8.63 -22.31 10.43
CA PHE A 237 7.47 -22.99 9.84
C PHE A 237 7.84 -24.34 9.21
N ALA A 238 9.02 -24.45 8.61
CA ALA A 238 9.50 -25.72 8.05
C ALA A 238 9.63 -26.80 9.13
N LYS A 239 10.10 -26.47 10.34
CA LYS A 239 10.13 -27.36 11.49
C LYS A 239 8.73 -27.74 11.95
N ALA A 240 7.83 -26.78 12.10
CA ALA A 240 6.47 -26.99 12.58
C ALA A 240 5.64 -27.89 11.63
N PHE A 241 5.84 -27.79 10.33
CA PHE A 241 5.11 -28.54 9.29
C PHE A 241 5.92 -29.65 8.65
N ASN A 242 7.16 -29.91 9.12
CA ASN A 242 8.07 -30.91 8.59
C ASN A 242 8.34 -30.74 7.08
N THR A 243 8.55 -29.51 6.64
CA THR A 243 8.86 -29.19 5.22
C THR A 243 10.33 -29.42 4.97
N GLN A 244 10.65 -30.57 4.37
CA GLN A 244 12.00 -31.03 4.08
C GLN A 244 12.17 -31.39 2.61
N TYR A 245 13.39 -31.34 2.14
CA TYR A 245 13.79 -31.78 0.81
C TYR A 245 15.00 -32.69 0.83
N LEU A 246 15.11 -33.59 -0.13
CA LEU A 246 16.29 -34.40 -0.34
C LEU A 246 17.34 -33.56 -1.06
N SER A 247 18.47 -33.27 -0.40
CA SER A 247 19.58 -32.51 -0.97
C SER A 247 20.33 -33.31 -2.04
N LYS A 248 21.22 -32.65 -2.78
CA LYS A 248 22.09 -33.31 -3.79
C LYS A 248 22.99 -34.37 -3.17
N GLU A 249 23.33 -34.20 -1.90
CA GLU A 249 24.17 -35.10 -1.10
C GLU A 249 23.38 -36.26 -0.49
N GLY A 250 22.08 -36.37 -0.79
CA GLY A 250 21.21 -37.44 -0.27
C GLY A 250 20.80 -37.28 1.19
N LYS A 251 20.82 -36.05 1.73
CA LYS A 251 20.39 -35.76 3.09
C LYS A 251 19.01 -35.08 3.08
N GLN A 252 18.22 -35.36 4.11
CA GLN A 252 17.00 -34.60 4.39
C GLN A 252 17.36 -33.29 5.09
N GLU A 253 16.96 -32.17 4.50
CA GLU A 253 17.23 -30.83 5.01
C GLU A 253 15.94 -30.01 5.05
N LEU A 254 15.80 -29.14 6.06
CA LEU A 254 14.70 -28.22 6.17
C LEU A 254 14.83 -27.10 5.12
N VAL A 255 13.71 -26.67 4.56
CA VAL A 255 13.70 -25.49 3.68
C VAL A 255 13.83 -24.20 4.48
N TRP A 256 14.44 -23.17 3.87
CA TRP A 256 14.43 -21.80 4.35
C TRP A 256 13.30 -21.03 3.69
N GLN A 257 12.60 -20.19 4.43
CA GLN A 257 11.33 -19.63 3.97
C GLN A 257 11.25 -18.12 4.12
N THR A 258 10.46 -17.51 3.23
CA THR A 258 10.06 -16.11 3.33
C THR A 258 8.55 -15.97 3.19
N SER A 259 8.00 -14.91 3.78
CA SER A 259 6.66 -14.41 3.45
C SER A 259 6.67 -12.89 3.32
N TRP A 260 5.80 -12.35 2.49
CA TRP A 260 5.79 -10.92 2.21
C TRP A 260 4.41 -10.47 1.75
N GLY A 261 4.02 -9.23 2.10
CA GLY A 261 2.66 -8.78 1.82
C GLY A 261 2.47 -7.27 1.81
N VAL A 262 1.49 -6.86 0.99
CA VAL A 262 0.91 -5.51 0.94
C VAL A 262 -0.59 -5.61 0.79
N SER A 263 -1.33 -4.60 1.28
CA SER A 263 -2.79 -4.64 1.32
C SER A 263 -3.42 -3.37 0.76
N THR A 264 -4.74 -3.32 0.76
CA THR A 264 -5.53 -2.11 0.49
C THR A 264 -5.18 -0.93 1.39
N ARG A 265 -4.35 -1.11 2.43
CA ARG A 265 -3.73 -0.01 3.19
C ARG A 265 -2.97 0.97 2.30
N MET A 266 -2.43 0.52 1.17
CA MET A 266 -1.77 1.40 0.19
C MET A 266 -2.72 2.46 -0.38
N VAL A 267 -4.01 2.17 -0.51
CA VAL A 267 -5.03 3.18 -0.90
C VAL A 267 -5.13 4.26 0.17
N GLY A 268 -5.17 3.86 1.44
CA GLY A 268 -5.14 4.81 2.57
C GLY A 268 -3.86 5.66 2.58
N GLY A 269 -2.71 5.04 2.33
CA GLY A 269 -1.42 5.72 2.21
C GLY A 269 -1.40 6.75 1.09
N LEU A 270 -1.94 6.40 -0.08
CA LEU A 270 -2.10 7.32 -1.21
C LEU A 270 -2.95 8.53 -0.84
N ILE A 271 -4.12 8.30 -0.20
CA ILE A 271 -5.01 9.38 0.24
C ILE A 271 -4.26 10.33 1.18
N MET A 272 -3.65 9.78 2.23
CA MET A 272 -3.01 10.57 3.29
C MET A 272 -1.72 11.25 2.85
N SER A 273 -1.01 10.69 1.86
CA SER A 273 0.23 11.26 1.35
C SER A 273 0.01 12.37 0.33
N HIS A 274 -0.97 12.21 -0.55
CA HIS A 274 -1.13 13.07 -1.74
C HIS A 274 -2.40 13.92 -1.74
N GLY A 275 -3.46 13.53 -1.00
CA GLY A 275 -4.69 14.31 -0.95
C GLY A 275 -4.49 15.71 -0.36
N ASP A 276 -5.36 16.62 -0.76
CA ASP A 276 -5.43 18.00 -0.25
C ASP A 276 -6.88 18.37 0.12
N ASP A 277 -7.11 19.64 0.47
CA ASP A 277 -8.44 20.12 0.86
C ASP A 277 -9.45 20.16 -0.30
N ASN A 278 -9.02 19.92 -1.54
CA ASN A 278 -9.89 19.85 -2.73
C ASN A 278 -10.18 18.40 -3.15
N GLY A 279 -9.51 17.39 -2.59
CA GLY A 279 -9.73 15.99 -2.92
C GLY A 279 -8.47 15.15 -3.05
N LEU A 280 -8.59 14.04 -3.79
CA LEU A 280 -7.44 13.21 -4.16
C LEU A 280 -6.51 13.92 -5.13
N ARG A 281 -5.26 13.45 -5.14
CA ARG A 281 -4.26 13.74 -6.17
C ARG A 281 -3.64 12.41 -6.58
N VAL A 282 -4.25 11.74 -7.57
CA VAL A 282 -3.84 10.39 -7.94
C VAL A 282 -2.59 10.42 -8.81
N PRO A 283 -1.53 9.67 -8.46
CA PRO A 283 -0.36 9.55 -9.31
C PRO A 283 -0.73 9.07 -10.70
N PRO A 284 -0.31 9.74 -11.79
CA PRO A 284 -0.68 9.38 -13.15
C PRO A 284 -0.43 7.92 -13.54
N ARG A 285 0.64 7.30 -13.05
CA ARG A 285 0.93 5.88 -13.31
C ARG A 285 -0.10 4.96 -12.71
N LEU A 286 -0.66 5.34 -11.55
CA LEU A 286 -1.69 4.57 -10.85
C LEU A 286 -3.11 4.88 -11.34
N ALA A 287 -3.38 6.12 -11.77
CA ALA A 287 -4.72 6.57 -12.14
C ALA A 287 -5.37 5.65 -13.19
N HIS A 288 -6.51 5.03 -12.86
CA HIS A 288 -7.27 4.25 -13.85
C HIS A 288 -8.00 5.17 -14.86
N VAL A 289 -8.20 6.44 -14.49
CA VAL A 289 -8.55 7.55 -15.40
C VAL A 289 -7.43 8.58 -15.27
N GLN A 290 -6.57 8.67 -16.28
CA GLN A 290 -5.48 9.67 -16.33
C GLN A 290 -5.99 11.03 -16.81
N VAL A 291 -6.92 11.01 -17.77
CA VAL A 291 -7.48 12.20 -18.38
C VAL A 291 -8.99 12.07 -18.47
N VAL A 292 -9.70 13.08 -17.99
CA VAL A 292 -11.12 13.24 -18.30
C VAL A 292 -11.31 14.33 -19.33
N VAL A 293 -12.02 14.03 -20.42
CA VAL A 293 -12.35 14.98 -21.47
C VAL A 293 -13.81 15.40 -21.32
N MET A 294 -14.05 16.68 -21.06
CA MET A 294 -15.35 17.21 -20.63
C MET A 294 -15.94 18.20 -21.64
N ALA A 295 -17.14 17.94 -22.12
CA ALA A 295 -17.94 18.93 -22.84
C ALA A 295 -18.53 19.95 -21.83
N ILE A 296 -18.32 21.24 -22.07
CA ILE A 296 -18.93 22.28 -21.24
C ILE A 296 -20.42 22.39 -21.55
N LYS A 297 -20.76 22.58 -22.84
CA LYS A 297 -22.12 22.63 -23.37
C LYS A 297 -22.13 22.52 -24.90
N GLY A 298 -23.29 22.12 -25.46
CA GLY A 298 -23.55 22.05 -26.90
C GLY A 298 -23.13 20.78 -27.59
N ASP A 299 -23.87 20.38 -28.62
CA ASP A 299 -23.69 19.09 -29.33
C ASP A 299 -22.35 19.01 -30.07
N GLU A 300 -21.84 20.13 -30.60
CA GLU A 300 -20.54 20.15 -31.24
C GLU A 300 -19.39 19.87 -30.24
N ALA A 301 -19.47 20.41 -29.02
CA ALA A 301 -18.51 20.11 -27.99
C ALA A 301 -18.60 18.64 -27.57
N VAL A 302 -19.80 18.10 -27.46
CA VAL A 302 -20.02 16.66 -27.17
C VAL A 302 -19.38 15.78 -28.25
N ALA A 303 -19.61 16.10 -29.54
CA ALA A 303 -19.00 15.38 -30.65
C ALA A 303 -17.46 15.44 -30.59
N LYS A 304 -16.90 16.62 -30.30
CA LYS A 304 -15.45 16.83 -30.24
C LYS A 304 -14.78 16.13 -29.08
N VAL A 305 -15.40 16.13 -27.86
CA VAL A 305 -14.80 15.39 -26.71
C VAL A 305 -14.82 13.88 -26.91
N ARG A 306 -15.82 13.34 -27.61
CA ARG A 306 -15.86 11.93 -28.02
C ARG A 306 -14.74 11.57 -28.98
N GLU A 307 -14.60 12.36 -30.09
CA GLU A 307 -13.51 12.20 -31.05
C GLU A 307 -12.13 12.26 -30.36
N LEU A 308 -11.90 13.29 -29.54
CA LEU A 308 -10.64 13.46 -28.84
C LEU A 308 -10.40 12.30 -27.86
N GLY A 309 -11.44 11.85 -27.14
CA GLY A 309 -11.36 10.72 -26.23
C GLY A 309 -10.90 9.44 -26.94
N ASP A 310 -11.41 9.17 -28.13
CA ASP A 310 -11.01 8.01 -28.93
C ASP A 310 -9.56 8.13 -29.44
N ARG A 311 -9.13 9.33 -29.87
CA ARG A 311 -7.74 9.61 -30.28
C ARG A 311 -6.76 9.37 -29.11
N LEU A 312 -7.09 9.88 -27.92
CA LEU A 312 -6.25 9.72 -26.73
C LEU A 312 -6.18 8.25 -26.24
N LYS A 313 -7.30 7.52 -26.31
CA LYS A 313 -7.33 6.06 -26.03
C LYS A 313 -6.45 5.30 -26.99
N ALA A 314 -6.53 5.60 -28.30
CA ALA A 314 -5.70 4.99 -29.33
C ALA A 314 -4.19 5.27 -29.09
N ALA A 315 -3.84 6.38 -28.46
CA ALA A 315 -2.49 6.73 -28.03
C ALA A 315 -2.08 6.07 -26.69
N GLY A 316 -2.89 5.19 -26.10
CA GLY A 316 -2.59 4.44 -24.88
C GLY A 316 -2.88 5.20 -23.59
N ILE A 317 -3.55 6.36 -23.64
CA ILE A 317 -3.94 7.13 -22.45
C ILE A 317 -5.25 6.56 -21.89
N ARG A 318 -5.35 6.38 -20.59
CA ARG A 318 -6.57 5.95 -19.89
C ARG A 318 -7.52 7.16 -19.76
N VAL A 319 -8.51 7.23 -20.64
CA VAL A 319 -9.40 8.37 -20.79
C VAL A 319 -10.83 8.04 -20.42
N HIS A 320 -11.48 8.96 -19.72
CA HIS A 320 -12.92 9.00 -19.57
C HIS A 320 -13.50 10.22 -20.30
N VAL A 321 -14.58 10.03 -21.04
CA VAL A 321 -15.31 11.12 -21.73
C VAL A 321 -16.52 11.47 -20.88
N ASP A 322 -16.58 12.72 -20.41
CA ASP A 322 -17.73 13.26 -19.68
C ASP A 322 -18.53 14.21 -20.57
N ASP A 323 -19.52 13.66 -21.23
CA ASP A 323 -20.42 14.33 -22.16
C ASP A 323 -21.80 14.68 -21.56
N ARG A 324 -21.96 14.58 -20.22
CA ARG A 324 -23.20 14.82 -19.49
C ARG A 324 -23.57 16.31 -19.41
N VAL A 325 -23.82 16.94 -20.54
CA VAL A 325 -24.11 18.40 -20.62
C VAL A 325 -25.38 18.84 -19.87
N ASP A 326 -26.28 17.91 -19.56
CA ASP A 326 -27.47 18.16 -18.73
C ASP A 326 -27.14 18.37 -17.24
N THR A 327 -25.96 17.94 -16.80
CA THR A 327 -25.45 18.20 -15.47
C THR A 327 -24.57 19.45 -15.48
N PRO A 328 -24.76 20.42 -14.56
CA PRO A 328 -23.95 21.64 -14.52
C PRO A 328 -22.44 21.34 -14.54
N PHE A 329 -21.71 21.98 -15.44
CA PHE A 329 -20.27 21.78 -15.62
C PHE A 329 -19.49 21.90 -14.31
N GLY A 330 -19.75 22.95 -13.51
CA GLY A 330 -19.04 23.17 -12.24
C GLY A 330 -19.20 22.02 -11.25
N ARG A 331 -20.37 21.34 -11.20
CA ARG A 331 -20.57 20.16 -10.36
C ARG A 331 -19.71 19.00 -10.83
N ARG A 332 -19.75 18.70 -12.13
CA ARG A 332 -18.92 17.63 -12.74
C ARG A 332 -17.43 17.86 -12.56
N ALA A 333 -16.98 19.12 -12.71
CA ALA A 333 -15.58 19.47 -12.51
C ALA A 333 -15.13 19.24 -11.06
N VAL A 334 -15.96 19.57 -10.06
CA VAL A 334 -15.68 19.30 -8.64
C VAL A 334 -15.67 17.80 -8.36
N ASP A 335 -16.59 17.02 -8.93
CA ASP A 335 -16.61 15.57 -8.76
C ASP A 335 -15.30 14.92 -9.26
N TRP A 336 -14.79 15.35 -10.41
CA TRP A 336 -13.51 14.87 -10.95
C TRP A 336 -12.29 15.37 -10.16
N GLU A 337 -12.37 16.56 -9.58
CA GLU A 337 -11.34 17.11 -8.70
C GLU A 337 -11.25 16.33 -7.40
N LEU A 338 -12.40 16.04 -6.76
CA LEU A 338 -12.47 15.18 -5.58
C LEU A 338 -11.88 13.80 -5.84
N LYS A 339 -12.15 13.20 -7.01
CA LYS A 339 -11.60 11.92 -7.44
C LYS A 339 -10.11 11.97 -7.79
N GLY A 340 -9.54 13.17 -7.89
CA GLY A 340 -8.12 13.36 -8.11
C GLY A 340 -7.61 12.95 -9.49
N VAL A 341 -8.46 13.00 -10.53
CA VAL A 341 -8.03 12.71 -11.91
C VAL A 341 -6.92 13.67 -12.28
N PRO A 342 -5.76 13.19 -12.73
CA PRO A 342 -4.57 14.03 -12.97
C PRO A 342 -4.83 15.21 -13.90
N VAL A 343 -5.54 14.97 -15.00
CA VAL A 343 -5.80 16.02 -16.02
C VAL A 343 -7.28 16.04 -16.42
N ARG A 344 -7.85 17.25 -16.47
CA ARG A 344 -9.12 17.51 -17.13
C ARG A 344 -8.87 18.33 -18.39
N ILE A 345 -9.48 17.91 -19.50
CA ILE A 345 -9.56 18.67 -20.76
C ILE A 345 -10.99 19.17 -20.89
N GLU A 346 -11.15 20.48 -20.89
CA GLU A 346 -12.46 21.13 -20.91
C GLU A 346 -12.66 21.82 -22.28
N ILE A 347 -13.77 21.52 -22.97
CA ILE A 347 -14.07 22.03 -24.31
C ILE A 347 -15.48 22.64 -24.33
N GLY A 348 -15.58 23.89 -24.68
CA GLY A 348 -16.82 24.60 -24.94
C GLY A 348 -16.87 25.23 -26.34
N PRO A 349 -17.97 25.90 -26.71
CA PRO A 349 -18.12 26.50 -28.05
C PRO A 349 -17.00 27.47 -28.42
N ARG A 350 -16.53 28.31 -27.50
CA ARG A 350 -15.43 29.27 -27.75
C ARG A 350 -14.09 28.55 -27.98
N ASP A 351 -13.87 27.46 -27.31
CA ASP A 351 -12.65 26.65 -27.46
C ASP A 351 -12.62 26.03 -28.86
N LEU A 352 -13.79 25.54 -29.33
CA LEU A 352 -13.93 24.95 -30.67
C LEU A 352 -13.64 26.00 -31.77
N GLU A 353 -14.19 27.22 -31.65
CA GLU A 353 -13.92 28.31 -32.60
C GLU A 353 -12.44 28.66 -32.69
N ALA A 354 -11.72 28.56 -31.56
CA ALA A 354 -10.28 28.85 -31.47
C ALA A 354 -9.38 27.61 -31.77
N GLY A 355 -9.94 26.41 -31.95
CA GLY A 355 -9.18 25.17 -32.07
C GLY A 355 -8.42 24.78 -30.83
N THR A 356 -8.84 25.29 -29.66
CA THR A 356 -8.18 25.07 -28.36
C THR A 356 -9.03 24.26 -27.40
N ALA A 357 -8.43 23.81 -26.31
CA ALA A 357 -9.08 23.25 -25.14
C ALA A 357 -8.42 23.79 -23.87
N MET A 358 -9.16 23.81 -22.77
CA MET A 358 -8.58 24.19 -21.49
C MET A 358 -8.02 22.92 -20.81
N LEU A 359 -6.71 22.88 -20.61
CA LEU A 359 -6.00 21.84 -19.87
C LEU A 359 -5.94 22.27 -18.41
N ALA A 360 -6.61 21.51 -17.52
CA ALA A 360 -6.59 21.71 -16.09
C ALA A 360 -5.80 20.57 -15.42
N ARG A 361 -4.69 20.90 -14.75
CA ARG A 361 -3.83 19.94 -14.04
C ARG A 361 -4.22 19.89 -12.57
N ARG A 362 -4.39 18.69 -12.05
CA ARG A 362 -4.80 18.48 -10.63
C ARG A 362 -3.62 18.63 -9.67
N ILE A 363 -2.44 18.16 -10.04
CA ILE A 363 -1.30 18.05 -9.14
C ILE A 363 -0.62 19.38 -8.90
N PRO A 364 -0.08 20.09 -9.93
CA PRO A 364 0.44 21.44 -9.72
C PRO A 364 -0.67 22.49 -9.58
N GLY A 365 -1.89 22.14 -9.99
CA GLY A 365 -3.01 23.07 -10.09
C GLY A 365 -2.94 23.95 -11.34
N GLY A 366 -3.98 24.75 -11.54
CA GLY A 366 -4.05 25.71 -12.64
C GLY A 366 -4.68 25.19 -13.93
N LYS A 367 -4.96 26.16 -14.83
CA LYS A 367 -5.55 25.92 -16.15
C LYS A 367 -4.78 26.66 -17.21
N THR A 368 -4.56 26.02 -18.36
CA THR A 368 -3.83 26.61 -19.49
C THR A 368 -4.56 26.27 -20.79
N PRO A 369 -4.80 27.24 -21.70
CA PRO A 369 -5.30 26.95 -23.04
C PRO A 369 -4.23 26.22 -23.86
N VAL A 370 -4.62 25.17 -24.58
CA VAL A 370 -3.73 24.36 -25.43
C VAL A 370 -4.41 24.04 -26.74
N GLN A 371 -3.64 23.87 -27.81
CA GLN A 371 -4.18 23.42 -29.09
C GLN A 371 -4.68 21.97 -28.99
N ILE A 372 -5.90 21.70 -29.45
CA ILE A 372 -6.50 20.36 -29.38
C ILE A 372 -5.62 19.31 -30.08
N ASP A 373 -5.04 19.68 -31.22
CA ASP A 373 -4.21 18.76 -31.99
C ASP A 373 -2.87 18.42 -31.34
N ALA A 374 -2.38 19.26 -30.42
CA ALA A 374 -1.15 19.03 -29.69
C ALA A 374 -1.32 18.08 -28.48
N LEU A 375 -2.56 17.79 -28.06
CA LEU A 375 -2.84 17.08 -26.80
C LEU A 375 -2.29 15.66 -26.78
N VAL A 376 -2.30 14.94 -27.90
CA VAL A 376 -1.77 13.55 -27.96
C VAL A 376 -0.29 13.50 -27.60
N ASP A 377 0.50 14.45 -28.09
CA ASP A 377 1.95 14.52 -27.84
C ASP A 377 2.29 15.20 -26.51
N LEU A 378 1.42 16.11 -26.03
CA LEU A 378 1.64 16.89 -24.81
C LEU A 378 1.34 16.07 -23.54
N LEU A 379 0.23 15.35 -23.53
CA LEU A 379 -0.29 14.68 -22.31
C LEU A 379 0.68 13.68 -21.69
N PRO A 380 1.41 12.83 -22.42
CA PRO A 380 2.38 11.93 -21.80
C PRO A 380 3.44 12.69 -20.98
N LYS A 381 3.94 13.81 -21.49
CA LYS A 381 4.93 14.65 -20.79
C LYS A 381 4.35 15.29 -19.54
N VAL A 382 3.11 15.81 -19.63
CA VAL A 382 2.40 16.39 -18.48
C VAL A 382 2.18 15.35 -17.38
N LEU A 383 1.77 14.13 -17.74
CA LEU A 383 1.54 13.05 -16.79
C LEU A 383 2.85 12.59 -16.11
N ASP A 384 3.97 12.55 -16.84
CA ASP A 384 5.28 12.22 -16.26
C ASP A 384 5.79 13.31 -15.32
N GLU A 385 5.60 14.59 -15.65
CA GLU A 385 5.93 15.72 -14.78
C GLU A 385 5.12 15.67 -13.48
N ASP A 386 3.81 15.42 -13.59
CA ASP A 386 2.90 15.32 -12.43
C ASP A 386 3.26 14.15 -11.53
N GLN A 387 3.63 12.99 -12.11
CA GLN A 387 4.13 11.84 -11.37
C GLN A 387 5.40 12.18 -10.58
N ALA A 388 6.36 12.82 -11.23
CA ALA A 388 7.62 13.21 -10.61
C ALA A 388 7.41 14.27 -9.50
N GLN A 389 6.43 15.17 -9.65
CA GLN A 389 6.12 16.17 -8.64
C GLN A 389 5.62 15.56 -7.33
N LEU A 390 4.71 14.58 -7.39
CA LEU A 390 4.21 13.91 -6.18
C LEU A 390 5.33 13.26 -5.37
N LEU A 391 6.26 12.60 -6.06
CA LEU A 391 7.41 11.99 -5.40
C LEU A 391 8.32 13.05 -4.74
N ARG A 392 8.59 14.16 -5.45
CA ARG A 392 9.39 15.27 -4.86
C ARG A 392 8.72 15.83 -3.60
N GLU A 393 7.43 16.13 -3.65
CA GLU A 393 6.67 16.65 -2.50
C GLU A 393 6.67 15.68 -1.32
N SER A 394 6.55 14.36 -1.58
CA SER A 394 6.64 13.33 -0.55
C SER A 394 8.02 13.29 0.10
N ARG A 395 9.10 13.38 -0.70
CA ARG A 395 10.48 13.40 -0.23
C ARG A 395 10.79 14.65 0.59
N GLU A 396 10.45 15.82 0.07
CA GLU A 396 10.64 17.10 0.76
C GLU A 396 9.90 17.14 2.10
N ARG A 397 8.69 16.60 2.16
CA ARG A 397 7.93 16.47 3.42
C ARG A 397 8.68 15.64 4.43
N ARG A 398 9.16 14.45 4.05
CA ARG A 398 9.90 13.57 4.95
C ARG A 398 11.23 14.19 5.38
N GLU A 399 12.00 14.73 4.47
CA GLU A 399 13.30 15.34 4.77
C GLU A 399 13.17 16.55 5.69
N SER A 400 12.21 17.43 5.41
CA SER A 400 12.00 18.65 6.21
C SER A 400 11.44 18.39 7.61
N ARG A 401 10.85 17.22 7.84
CA ARG A 401 10.25 16.82 9.13
C ARG A 401 11.01 15.70 9.84
N THR A 402 12.21 15.37 9.38
CA THR A 402 13.07 14.36 10.03
C THR A 402 14.29 15.07 10.63
N CYS A 403 14.57 14.81 11.91
CA CYS A 403 15.72 15.39 12.61
C CYS A 403 16.54 14.31 13.31
N ASP A 404 17.84 14.57 13.48
CA ASP A 404 18.72 13.77 14.31
C ASP A 404 18.61 14.26 15.75
N VAL A 405 18.53 13.34 16.70
CA VAL A 405 18.38 13.60 18.12
C VAL A 405 19.33 12.73 18.95
N ALA A 406 19.65 13.16 20.15
CA ALA A 406 20.57 12.46 21.03
C ALA A 406 19.88 11.75 22.20
N THR A 407 18.63 12.14 22.55
CA THR A 407 17.93 11.62 23.73
C THR A 407 16.56 11.03 23.35
N ILE A 408 16.06 10.17 24.25
CA ILE A 408 14.72 9.55 24.10
C ILE A 408 13.63 10.62 24.17
N GLU A 409 13.82 11.60 25.04
CA GLU A 409 12.90 12.72 25.25
C GLU A 409 12.78 13.58 23.98
N GLU A 410 13.90 13.94 23.35
CA GLU A 410 13.92 14.67 22.07
C GLU A 410 13.24 13.87 20.97
N ALA A 411 13.46 12.53 20.92
CA ALA A 411 12.80 11.66 19.95
C ALA A 411 11.28 11.64 20.14
N ALA A 412 10.81 11.57 21.39
CA ALA A 412 9.39 11.63 21.71
C ALA A 412 8.77 12.98 21.34
N GLU A 413 9.45 14.09 21.67
CA GLU A 413 8.99 15.45 21.35
C GLU A 413 8.86 15.66 19.83
N ALA A 414 9.86 15.26 19.05
CA ALA A 414 9.82 15.34 17.59
C ALA A 414 8.65 14.54 17.00
N ALA A 415 8.42 13.32 17.49
CA ALA A 415 7.31 12.47 17.04
C ALA A 415 5.93 13.04 17.43
N VAL A 416 5.80 13.62 18.62
CA VAL A 416 4.58 14.29 19.09
C VAL A 416 4.28 15.55 18.27
N ALA A 417 5.32 16.29 17.87
CA ALA A 417 5.20 17.46 17.02
C ALA A 417 4.83 17.17 15.55
N GLY A 418 4.67 15.88 15.18
CA GLY A 418 4.33 15.48 13.81
C GLY A 418 5.53 15.36 12.87
N GLY A 419 6.71 15.08 13.43
CA GLY A 419 7.95 14.78 12.72
C GLY A 419 8.44 13.36 12.99
N TRP A 420 9.59 13.04 12.41
CA TRP A 420 10.34 11.81 12.64
C TRP A 420 11.68 12.15 13.29
N ALA A 421 12.12 11.32 14.20
CA ALA A 421 13.44 11.41 14.80
C ALA A 421 14.33 10.25 14.36
N ARG A 422 15.62 10.53 14.16
CA ARG A 422 16.68 9.52 14.01
C ARG A 422 17.54 9.56 15.27
N ILE A 423 17.67 8.44 15.94
CA ILE A 423 18.48 8.29 17.16
C ILE A 423 19.36 7.04 17.02
N PRO A 424 20.64 7.07 17.46
CA PRO A 424 21.45 5.86 17.47
C PRO A 424 20.76 4.75 18.25
N TRP A 425 20.65 3.57 17.64
CA TRP A 425 20.04 2.41 18.29
C TRP A 425 20.79 1.99 19.56
N ALA A 426 22.12 2.17 19.56
CA ALA A 426 22.96 1.91 20.73
C ALA A 426 22.57 2.74 21.95
N ASP A 427 22.05 3.98 21.75
CA ASP A 427 21.64 4.88 22.83
C ASP A 427 20.17 4.65 23.24
N LEU A 428 19.34 4.19 22.31
CA LEU A 428 17.91 3.93 22.54
C LEU A 428 17.68 2.54 23.14
N GLY A 429 18.07 1.50 22.41
CA GLY A 429 17.88 0.11 22.77
C GLY A 429 16.41 -0.29 23.02
N ALA A 430 16.22 -1.55 23.44
CA ALA A 430 14.88 -2.10 23.74
C ALA A 430 14.19 -1.40 24.93
N GLU A 431 14.97 -0.92 25.93
CA GLU A 431 14.41 -0.18 27.07
C GLU A 431 13.88 1.19 26.65
N GLY A 432 14.60 1.90 25.78
CA GLY A 432 14.15 3.16 25.22
C GLY A 432 12.92 2.99 24.32
N GLU A 433 12.89 1.95 23.50
CA GLU A 433 11.71 1.59 22.72
C GLU A 433 10.47 1.35 23.60
N ALA A 434 10.63 0.68 24.75
CA ALA A 434 9.54 0.48 25.69
C ALA A 434 9.03 1.81 26.30
N LYS A 435 9.93 2.72 26.66
CA LYS A 435 9.58 4.06 27.18
C LYS A 435 8.85 4.93 26.16
N LEU A 436 9.26 4.86 24.88
CA LEU A 436 8.57 5.56 23.79
C LEU A 436 7.14 5.05 23.60
N ALA A 437 6.93 3.74 23.73
CA ALA A 437 5.61 3.12 23.58
C ALA A 437 4.59 3.64 24.61
N GLU A 438 5.02 3.99 25.84
CA GLU A 438 4.16 4.59 26.88
C GLU A 438 3.57 5.95 26.44
N GLN A 439 4.24 6.63 25.52
CA GLN A 439 3.82 7.92 24.94
C GLN A 439 3.11 7.80 23.60
N ALA A 440 2.71 6.58 23.19
CA ALA A 440 2.17 6.27 21.87
C ALA A 440 3.11 6.71 20.71
N VAL A 441 4.41 6.56 20.94
CA VAL A 441 5.49 6.75 19.97
C VAL A 441 6.18 5.40 19.78
N SER A 442 6.57 5.07 18.57
CA SER A 442 7.18 3.76 18.26
C SER A 442 8.45 3.89 17.42
N VAL A 443 9.35 2.94 17.61
CA VAL A 443 10.43 2.70 16.65
C VAL A 443 9.81 2.08 15.40
N ARG A 444 9.90 2.81 14.29
CA ARG A 444 9.29 2.35 13.02
C ARG A 444 10.16 1.32 12.33
N CYS A 445 11.44 1.60 12.26
CA CYS A 445 12.43 0.69 11.71
C CYS A 445 13.84 1.12 12.13
N LEU A 446 14.79 0.23 11.86
CA LEU A 446 16.23 0.45 11.97
C LEU A 446 16.82 0.63 10.58
N VAL A 447 17.70 1.61 10.43
CA VAL A 447 18.44 1.92 9.21
C VAL A 447 19.92 2.12 9.52
N ALA A 448 20.81 1.92 8.57
CA ALA A 448 22.22 2.31 8.69
C ALA A 448 22.38 3.83 8.46
N GLU A 449 23.54 4.38 8.80
CA GLU A 449 23.84 5.81 8.61
C GLU A 449 23.69 6.28 7.15
N ASP A 450 23.99 5.42 6.19
CA ASP A 450 23.83 5.69 4.76
C ASP A 450 22.39 5.50 4.25
N GLY A 451 21.47 5.15 5.14
CA GLY A 451 20.04 4.89 4.82
C GLY A 451 19.76 3.48 4.29
N SER A 452 20.76 2.61 4.22
CA SER A 452 20.56 1.20 3.86
C SER A 452 19.95 0.41 5.03
N VAL A 453 19.52 -0.82 4.75
CA VAL A 453 19.03 -1.74 5.79
C VAL A 453 20.22 -2.37 6.50
N PRO A 454 20.35 -2.26 7.84
CA PRO A 454 21.46 -2.87 8.56
C PRO A 454 21.34 -4.39 8.61
N ASP A 455 22.47 -5.10 8.61
CA ASP A 455 22.53 -6.57 8.64
C ASP A 455 22.02 -7.15 9.98
N ALA A 456 22.18 -6.41 11.07
CA ALA A 456 21.73 -6.77 12.42
C ALA A 456 21.21 -5.54 13.16
N ASP A 457 20.40 -5.75 14.22
CA ASP A 457 19.83 -4.65 15.01
C ASP A 457 20.95 -3.84 15.71
N ASP A 458 22.01 -4.53 16.14
CA ASP A 458 23.18 -3.98 16.85
C ASP A 458 24.38 -3.71 15.93
N ALA A 459 24.20 -3.71 14.63
CA ALA A 459 25.26 -3.35 13.69
C ALA A 459 25.77 -1.93 13.99
N PRO A 460 27.10 -1.68 13.89
CA PRO A 460 27.64 -0.33 14.12
C PRO A 460 26.97 0.71 13.20
N GLY A 461 26.65 1.88 13.75
CA GLY A 461 26.02 2.96 12.99
C GLY A 461 24.53 2.76 12.73
N THR A 462 23.87 1.79 13.39
CA THR A 462 22.42 1.63 13.28
C THR A 462 21.66 2.77 13.95
N LEU A 463 20.73 3.37 13.21
CA LEU A 463 19.83 4.42 13.65
C LEU A 463 18.40 3.89 13.75
N ALA A 464 17.69 4.24 14.80
CA ALA A 464 16.26 4.01 14.94
C ALA A 464 15.48 5.19 14.35
N ILE A 465 14.51 4.90 13.51
CA ILE A 465 13.49 5.85 13.04
C ILE A 465 12.33 5.81 14.02
N VAL A 466 12.06 6.94 14.65
CA VAL A 466 11.03 7.09 15.69
C VAL A 466 9.94 8.03 15.23
N ALA A 467 8.68 7.61 15.36
CA ALA A 467 7.52 8.41 14.99
C ALA A 467 6.24 7.93 15.69
N ARG A 468 5.20 8.77 15.65
CA ARG A 468 3.83 8.29 15.82
C ARG A 468 3.38 7.56 14.57
N SER A 469 2.46 6.60 14.72
CA SER A 469 1.97 5.77 13.60
C SER A 469 0.45 5.65 13.56
N TYR A 470 -0.05 5.21 12.43
CA TYR A 470 -1.44 4.81 12.21
C TYR A 470 -1.71 3.36 12.62
#